data_7933c52592d5f54dce82555572ee317f
#
_entry.id   7933c52592d5f54dce82555572ee317f
#
_cell.length_a   1.000
_cell.length_b   1.000
_cell.length_c   1.000
_cell.angle_alpha   90.00
_cell.angle_beta   90.00
_cell.angle_gamma   90.00
#
_symmetry.space_group_name_H-M   'P 1'
#
loop_
_entity.id
_entity.type
_entity.pdbx_description
1 polymer ?
#
loop_
_entity_poly.entity_id
_entity_poly.type
_entity_poly.pdbx_seq_one_letter_code
_entity_poly.pdbx_strand_id
1 'polypeptide(L)'
;PFFDKPIVQLDDLTLGLWQMSGVIILFSAGLHFTFKDLRNAGYKAGLIGTFGAITPLVLGYLISIVFGFDWIISILIGAVLSATSIAISVTILEEIGKEKTKEGNILVNAAVFDDVLGLAILSSVISIVTINSLPSIESVLITTGQSFIFWILILLGAVFVLPKIVHGIALAKPTSLERRGTKQATALGSAFGFAAIASAVGLNPIVGAFAAGMGLAGSKLGGQVREFIGELKVIVVPLFFAIIGAQVDLRQISEVNIIFVLSILVVAVLSKILGCGIPASILLKNKTKGFRIGYGMIARGEIAFITAGIGLVSGILPDSIYTTLVLVILGTIVIAPIL
;
A
#
# COMPACT_ATOMS: atom_id res chain seq x y z
N PRO A 1 2.99 27.92 16.25
CA PRO A 1 3.05 29.16 16.99
C PRO A 1 3.84 30.25 16.26
N PHE A 2 4.57 29.96 15.17
CA PHE A 2 5.30 30.97 14.39
C PHE A 2 4.46 31.59 13.25
N PHE A 3 3.31 30.99 12.92
CA PHE A 3 2.42 31.48 11.86
C PHE A 3 0.97 31.41 12.33
N ASP A 4 0.21 32.48 12.11
CA ASP A 4 -1.22 32.56 12.45
C ASP A 4 -2.10 31.69 11.55
N LYS A 5 -1.57 31.29 10.40
CA LYS A 5 -2.21 30.37 9.45
C LYS A 5 -1.30 29.19 9.12
N PRO A 6 -1.83 27.99 8.88
CA PRO A 6 -1.03 26.88 8.42
C PRO A 6 -0.38 27.21 7.07
N ILE A 7 0.89 26.82 6.91
CA ILE A 7 1.65 27.01 5.65
C ILE A 7 1.02 26.21 4.50
N VAL A 8 0.51 25.03 4.79
CA VAL A 8 -0.23 24.19 3.86
C VAL A 8 -1.69 24.13 4.33
N GLN A 9 -2.59 24.63 3.51
CA GLN A 9 -4.03 24.48 3.74
C GLN A 9 -4.50 23.20 3.06
N LEU A 10 -5.28 22.39 3.80
CA LEU A 10 -5.89 21.19 3.26
C LEU A 10 -7.19 21.56 2.53
N ASP A 11 -7.03 22.10 1.36
CA ASP A 11 -8.13 22.42 0.43
C ASP A 11 -8.30 21.29 -0.62
N ASP A 12 -9.32 21.42 -1.47
CA ASP A 12 -9.61 20.45 -2.52
C ASP A 12 -8.44 20.26 -3.48
N LEU A 13 -7.66 21.31 -3.73
CA LEU A 13 -6.47 21.24 -4.59
C LEU A 13 -5.38 20.39 -3.95
N THR A 14 -5.10 20.62 -2.68
CA THR A 14 -4.08 19.89 -1.91
C THR A 14 -4.45 18.41 -1.79
N LEU A 15 -5.72 18.12 -1.49
CA LEU A 15 -6.24 16.75 -1.45
C LEU A 15 -6.21 16.08 -2.83
N GLY A 16 -6.52 16.82 -3.89
CA GLY A 16 -6.39 16.34 -5.27
C GLY A 16 -4.94 15.98 -5.63
N LEU A 17 -3.98 16.84 -5.27
CA LEU A 17 -2.55 16.59 -5.46
C LEU A 17 -2.08 15.37 -4.67
N TRP A 18 -2.56 15.18 -3.44
CA TRP A 18 -2.27 14.00 -2.64
C TRP A 18 -2.77 12.71 -3.31
N GLN A 19 -4.03 12.69 -3.78
CA GLN A 19 -4.61 11.54 -4.47
C GLN A 19 -3.88 11.23 -5.77
N MET A 20 -3.59 12.24 -6.60
CA MET A 20 -2.81 12.09 -7.83
C MET A 20 -1.41 11.54 -7.56
N SER A 21 -0.76 12.02 -6.50
CA SER A 21 0.54 11.54 -6.06
C SER A 21 0.47 10.07 -5.65
N GLY A 22 -0.56 9.68 -4.90
CA GLY A 22 -0.83 8.29 -4.52
C GLY A 22 -0.99 7.36 -5.73
N VAL A 23 -1.75 7.79 -6.76
CA VAL A 23 -1.91 7.05 -8.02
C VAL A 23 -0.56 6.82 -8.71
N ILE A 24 0.29 7.85 -8.82
CA ILE A 24 1.60 7.75 -9.48
C ILE A 24 2.55 6.85 -8.68
N ILE A 25 2.57 7.00 -7.35
CA ILE A 25 3.43 6.19 -6.46
C ILE A 25 3.06 4.72 -6.56
N LEU A 26 1.77 4.39 -6.47
CA LEU A 26 1.32 2.99 -6.54
C LEU A 26 1.41 2.41 -7.95
N PHE A 27 1.21 3.20 -9.00
CA PHE A 27 1.52 2.79 -10.35
C PHE A 27 3.00 2.44 -10.50
N SER A 28 3.90 3.26 -9.96
CA SER A 28 5.34 2.98 -9.92
C SER A 28 5.63 1.68 -9.17
N ALA A 29 5.03 1.46 -8.00
CA ALA A 29 5.19 0.22 -7.25
C ALA A 29 4.77 -0.99 -8.11
N GLY A 30 3.61 -0.92 -8.78
CA GLY A 30 3.16 -1.96 -9.69
C GLY A 30 4.14 -2.25 -10.85
N LEU A 31 4.86 -1.24 -11.37
CA LEU A 31 5.86 -1.42 -12.44
C LEU A 31 7.08 -2.26 -12.02
N HIS A 32 7.32 -2.45 -10.73
CA HIS A 32 8.43 -3.28 -10.23
C HIS A 32 8.09 -4.78 -10.21
N PHE A 33 6.81 -5.15 -10.33
CA PHE A 33 6.36 -6.53 -10.22
C PHE A 33 5.60 -6.97 -11.46
N THR A 34 5.99 -8.10 -12.03
CA THR A 34 5.24 -8.72 -13.11
C THR A 34 4.26 -9.77 -12.55
N PHE A 35 3.18 -10.01 -13.26
CA PHE A 35 2.28 -11.13 -12.92
C PHE A 35 3.01 -12.48 -12.89
N LYS A 36 4.09 -12.63 -13.68
CA LYS A 36 4.94 -13.82 -13.67
C LYS A 36 5.70 -13.96 -12.35
N ASP A 37 6.16 -12.85 -11.76
CA ASP A 37 6.85 -12.85 -10.46
C ASP A 37 5.88 -13.30 -9.38
N LEU A 38 4.67 -12.75 -9.37
CA LEU A 38 3.59 -13.15 -8.46
C LEU A 38 3.29 -14.66 -8.58
N ARG A 39 3.18 -15.18 -9.79
CA ARG A 39 2.94 -16.62 -10.05
C ARG A 39 4.13 -17.48 -9.63
N ASN A 40 5.35 -17.03 -9.88
CA ASN A 40 6.59 -17.77 -9.59
C ASN A 40 6.98 -17.73 -8.10
N ALA A 41 6.47 -16.77 -7.32
CA ALA A 41 6.72 -16.63 -5.88
C ALA A 41 6.40 -17.92 -5.11
N GLY A 42 5.49 -18.72 -5.65
CA GLY A 42 5.11 -20.00 -5.10
C GLY A 42 4.24 -19.89 -3.83
N TYR A 43 3.68 -21.03 -3.45
CA TYR A 43 2.74 -21.09 -2.32
C TYR A 43 3.35 -20.63 -0.98
N LYS A 44 4.67 -20.78 -0.80
CA LYS A 44 5.34 -20.38 0.47
C LYS A 44 5.28 -18.88 0.68
N ALA A 45 5.64 -18.10 -0.34
CA ALA A 45 5.57 -16.64 -0.27
C ALA A 45 4.11 -16.17 -0.15
N GLY A 46 3.18 -16.80 -0.88
CA GLY A 46 1.76 -16.51 -0.78
C GLY A 46 1.21 -16.74 0.64
N LEU A 47 1.51 -17.88 1.28
CA LEU A 47 1.10 -18.13 2.66
C LEU A 47 1.72 -17.14 3.65
N ILE A 48 3.03 -16.85 3.53
CA ILE A 48 3.72 -15.91 4.42
C ILE A 48 3.10 -14.50 4.27
N GLY A 49 2.86 -14.03 3.04
CA GLY A 49 2.22 -12.74 2.79
C GLY A 49 0.78 -12.69 3.31
N THR A 50 0.00 -13.76 3.12
CA THR A 50 -1.39 -13.84 3.62
C THR A 50 -1.45 -13.73 5.14
N PHE A 51 -0.65 -14.49 5.86
CA PHE A 51 -0.57 -14.36 7.32
C PHE A 51 0.04 -13.02 7.73
N GLY A 52 0.97 -12.49 6.93
CA GLY A 52 1.55 -11.16 7.09
C GLY A 52 0.52 -10.03 6.98
N ALA A 53 -0.51 -10.17 6.15
CA ALA A 53 -1.60 -9.21 6.03
C ALA A 53 -2.68 -9.41 7.11
N ILE A 54 -3.12 -10.65 7.33
CA ILE A 54 -4.24 -10.95 8.23
C ILE A 54 -3.86 -10.75 9.71
N THR A 55 -2.67 -11.15 10.13
CA THR A 55 -2.28 -11.07 11.55
C THR A 55 -2.28 -9.62 12.07
N PRO A 56 -1.65 -8.63 11.39
CA PRO A 56 -1.73 -7.24 11.83
C PRO A 56 -3.13 -6.66 11.76
N LEU A 57 -3.92 -7.03 10.74
CA LEU A 57 -5.32 -6.62 10.64
C LEU A 57 -6.11 -7.03 11.89
N VAL A 58 -6.01 -8.31 12.26
CA VAL A 58 -6.74 -8.86 13.41
C VAL A 58 -6.22 -8.30 14.72
N LEU A 59 -4.91 -8.27 14.94
CA LEU A 59 -4.33 -7.78 16.19
C LEU A 59 -4.51 -6.27 16.34
N GLY A 60 -4.42 -5.49 15.26
CA GLY A 60 -4.71 -4.06 15.25
C GLY A 60 -6.17 -3.78 15.57
N TYR A 61 -7.09 -4.55 14.99
CA TYR A 61 -8.51 -4.49 15.33
C TYR A 61 -8.74 -4.77 16.83
N LEU A 62 -8.23 -5.90 17.32
CA LEU A 62 -8.46 -6.33 18.71
C LEU A 62 -7.91 -5.34 19.74
N ILE A 63 -6.68 -4.84 19.54
CA ILE A 63 -6.11 -3.86 20.48
C ILE A 63 -6.93 -2.56 20.47
N SER A 64 -7.41 -2.13 19.32
CA SER A 64 -8.22 -0.92 19.19
C SER A 64 -9.57 -1.04 19.92
N ILE A 65 -10.24 -2.18 19.81
CA ILE A 65 -11.44 -2.50 20.60
C ILE A 65 -11.15 -2.47 22.10
N VAL A 66 -10.02 -3.02 22.55
CA VAL A 66 -9.62 -2.99 23.97
C VAL A 66 -9.44 -1.56 24.47
N PHE A 67 -8.99 -0.64 23.64
CA PHE A 67 -8.89 0.78 23.96
C PHE A 67 -10.22 1.55 23.83
N GLY A 68 -11.32 0.86 23.49
CA GLY A 68 -12.67 1.43 23.47
C GLY A 68 -13.06 2.10 22.17
N PHE A 69 -12.30 1.92 21.08
CA PHE A 69 -12.70 2.42 19.77
C PHE A 69 -13.82 1.56 19.18
N ASP A 70 -14.67 2.21 18.39
CA ASP A 70 -15.71 1.49 17.67
C ASP A 70 -15.11 0.53 16.61
N TRP A 71 -15.94 -0.37 16.10
CA TRP A 71 -15.50 -1.40 15.18
C TRP A 71 -15.00 -0.83 13.82
N ILE A 72 -15.55 0.32 13.35
CA ILE A 72 -15.15 0.95 12.09
C ILE A 72 -13.74 1.52 12.20
N ILE A 73 -13.48 2.30 13.25
CA ILE A 73 -12.14 2.84 13.54
C ILE A 73 -11.16 1.68 13.74
N SER A 74 -11.56 0.65 14.48
CA SER A 74 -10.71 -0.49 14.81
C SER A 74 -10.31 -1.30 13.57
N ILE A 75 -11.23 -1.54 12.62
CA ILE A 75 -10.90 -2.26 11.39
C ILE A 75 -9.99 -1.43 10.48
N LEU A 76 -10.17 -0.11 10.47
CA LEU A 76 -9.32 0.80 9.70
C LEU A 76 -7.90 0.86 10.29
N ILE A 77 -7.75 0.91 11.63
CA ILE A 77 -6.45 0.79 12.29
C ILE A 77 -5.79 -0.55 11.92
N GLY A 78 -6.52 -1.65 11.98
CA GLY A 78 -6.03 -2.95 11.55
C GLY A 78 -5.57 -2.97 10.08
N ALA A 79 -6.32 -2.34 9.19
CA ALA A 79 -5.97 -2.22 7.77
C ALA A 79 -4.69 -1.39 7.56
N VAL A 80 -4.51 -0.29 8.28
CA VAL A 80 -3.27 0.50 8.28
C VAL A 80 -2.08 -0.35 8.72
N LEU A 81 -2.25 -1.15 9.79
CA LEU A 81 -1.20 -2.02 10.29
C LEU A 81 -0.92 -3.24 9.38
N SER A 82 -1.84 -3.61 8.53
CA SER A 82 -1.67 -4.72 7.58
C SER A 82 -0.61 -4.41 6.51
N ALA A 83 -0.56 -3.18 5.99
CA ALA A 83 0.33 -2.79 4.91
C ALA A 83 1.82 -2.91 5.28
N THR A 84 2.66 -3.33 4.31
CA THR A 84 4.12 -3.41 4.44
C THR A 84 4.78 -2.47 3.44
N SER A 85 5.98 -1.96 3.71
CA SER A 85 6.77 -1.24 2.71
C SER A 85 7.80 -2.14 2.06
N ILE A 86 7.55 -2.54 0.81
CA ILE A 86 8.51 -3.31 0.03
C ILE A 86 9.77 -2.50 -0.21
N ALA A 87 9.64 -1.22 -0.53
CA ALA A 87 10.77 -0.35 -0.85
C ALA A 87 11.79 -0.32 0.29
N ILE A 88 11.34 -0.10 1.52
CA ILE A 88 12.21 -0.07 2.70
C ILE A 88 12.84 -1.44 2.95
N SER A 89 12.05 -2.51 2.88
CA SER A 89 12.56 -3.88 3.08
C SER A 89 13.62 -4.27 2.04
N VAL A 90 13.43 -3.90 0.77
CA VAL A 90 14.42 -4.14 -0.30
C VAL A 90 15.67 -3.33 -0.06
N THR A 91 15.56 -2.03 0.26
CA THR A 91 16.71 -1.17 0.55
C THR A 91 17.56 -1.74 1.70
N ILE A 92 16.91 -2.18 2.80
CA ILE A 92 17.62 -2.81 3.91
C ILE A 92 18.35 -4.09 3.45
N LEU A 93 17.68 -4.93 2.66
CA LEU A 93 18.29 -6.15 2.13
C LEU A 93 19.49 -5.86 1.20
N GLU A 94 19.42 -4.81 0.39
CA GLU A 94 20.51 -4.36 -0.48
C GLU A 94 21.70 -3.86 0.35
N GLU A 95 21.46 -3.02 1.35
CA GLU A 95 22.50 -2.49 2.25
C GLU A 95 23.26 -3.58 3.00
N ILE A 96 22.57 -4.64 3.42
CA ILE A 96 23.20 -5.79 4.09
C ILE A 96 23.66 -6.89 3.11
N GLY A 97 23.52 -6.69 1.78
CA GLY A 97 23.92 -7.63 0.72
C GLY A 97 23.18 -8.96 0.76
N LYS A 98 21.91 -8.97 1.16
CA LYS A 98 21.08 -10.19 1.31
C LYS A 98 19.91 -10.29 0.32
N GLU A 99 19.77 -9.35 -0.61
CA GLU A 99 18.67 -9.32 -1.58
C GLU A 99 18.59 -10.57 -2.46
N LYS A 100 19.76 -11.16 -2.83
CA LYS A 100 19.84 -12.37 -3.68
C LYS A 100 19.83 -13.69 -2.91
N THR A 101 19.71 -13.64 -1.58
CA THR A 101 19.60 -14.85 -0.77
C THR A 101 18.23 -15.51 -0.95
N LYS A 102 18.12 -16.79 -0.58
CA LYS A 102 16.83 -17.49 -0.63
C LYS A 102 15.78 -16.82 0.27
N GLU A 103 16.21 -16.36 1.44
CA GLU A 103 15.37 -15.65 2.40
C GLU A 103 14.94 -14.29 1.87
N GLY A 104 15.88 -13.51 1.29
CA GLY A 104 15.58 -12.23 0.66
C GLY A 104 14.56 -12.34 -0.47
N ASN A 105 14.75 -13.32 -1.37
CA ASN A 105 13.79 -13.60 -2.43
C ASN A 105 12.39 -13.97 -1.88
N ILE A 106 12.31 -14.80 -0.84
CA ILE A 106 11.02 -15.18 -0.24
C ILE A 106 10.37 -13.97 0.42
N LEU A 107 11.16 -13.14 1.12
CA LEU A 107 10.67 -11.92 1.75
C LEU A 107 10.06 -10.96 0.73
N VAL A 108 10.81 -10.62 -0.33
CA VAL A 108 10.34 -9.73 -1.39
C VAL A 108 9.05 -10.26 -2.02
N ASN A 109 9.02 -11.54 -2.36
CA ASN A 109 7.82 -12.14 -2.95
C ASN A 109 6.63 -12.19 -1.96
N ALA A 110 6.87 -12.44 -0.66
CA ALA A 110 5.83 -12.40 0.36
C ALA A 110 5.29 -10.98 0.55
N ALA A 111 6.17 -9.97 0.48
CA ALA A 111 5.77 -8.57 0.54
C ALA A 111 4.90 -8.15 -0.66
N VAL A 112 5.17 -8.67 -1.86
CA VAL A 112 4.29 -8.46 -3.03
C VAL A 112 2.89 -9.04 -2.79
N PHE A 113 2.80 -10.24 -2.22
CA PHE A 113 1.50 -10.82 -1.87
C PHE A 113 0.79 -10.02 -0.77
N ASP A 114 1.53 -9.56 0.22
CA ASP A 114 1.04 -8.71 1.30
C ASP A 114 0.45 -7.40 0.76
N ASP A 115 1.15 -6.73 -0.17
CA ASP A 115 0.66 -5.50 -0.82
C ASP A 115 -0.64 -5.73 -1.60
N VAL A 116 -0.67 -6.80 -2.39
CA VAL A 116 -1.86 -7.19 -3.14
C VAL A 116 -3.05 -7.41 -2.21
N LEU A 117 -2.85 -8.13 -1.10
CA LEU A 117 -3.88 -8.35 -0.10
C LEU A 117 -4.21 -7.07 0.69
N GLY A 118 -3.21 -6.26 1.02
CA GLY A 118 -3.39 -4.97 1.69
C GLY A 118 -4.28 -4.03 0.88
N LEU A 119 -4.11 -3.97 -0.44
CA LEU A 119 -4.96 -3.19 -1.33
C LEU A 119 -6.39 -3.76 -1.42
N ALA A 120 -6.55 -5.08 -1.41
CA ALA A 120 -7.86 -5.72 -1.36
C ALA A 120 -8.58 -5.45 -0.02
N ILE A 121 -7.84 -5.53 1.09
CA ILE A 121 -8.33 -5.17 2.43
C ILE A 121 -8.75 -3.69 2.46
N LEU A 122 -7.90 -2.78 1.98
CA LEU A 122 -8.21 -1.35 1.90
C LEU A 122 -9.52 -1.10 1.14
N SER A 123 -9.66 -1.70 -0.05
CA SER A 123 -10.87 -1.55 -0.86
C SER A 123 -12.11 -2.08 -0.14
N SER A 124 -11.99 -3.21 0.55
CA SER A 124 -13.08 -3.81 1.32
C SER A 124 -13.48 -2.94 2.51
N VAL A 125 -12.50 -2.41 3.25
CA VAL A 125 -12.74 -1.54 4.41
C VAL A 125 -13.42 -0.24 3.97
N ILE A 126 -12.96 0.39 2.88
CA ILE A 126 -13.61 1.60 2.34
C ILE A 126 -15.05 1.31 1.94
N SER A 127 -15.30 0.19 1.27
CA SER A 127 -16.65 -0.19 0.85
C SER A 127 -17.59 -0.44 2.04
N ILE A 128 -17.09 -1.05 3.12
CA ILE A 128 -17.85 -1.27 4.36
C ILE A 128 -18.20 0.06 5.02
N VAL A 129 -17.24 0.95 5.08
CA VAL A 129 -17.36 2.25 5.74
C VAL A 129 -18.36 3.18 5.02
N THR A 130 -18.39 3.16 3.69
CA THR A 130 -19.31 4.01 2.91
C THR A 130 -20.80 3.62 3.07
N ILE A 131 -21.12 2.41 3.54
CA ILE A 131 -22.50 1.95 3.72
C ILE A 131 -23.19 2.58 4.95
N ASN A 132 -22.41 3.17 5.87
CA ASN A 132 -22.86 3.96 7.05
C ASN A 132 -23.99 3.33 7.90
N SER A 133 -24.16 2.02 7.87
CA SER A 133 -25.08 1.23 8.70
C SER A 133 -24.32 0.05 9.30
N LEU A 134 -24.75 -0.44 10.45
CA LEU A 134 -24.22 -1.70 11.01
C LEU A 134 -24.45 -2.81 9.96
N PRO A 135 -23.44 -3.19 9.17
CA PRO A 135 -23.66 -4.16 8.11
C PRO A 135 -23.90 -5.52 8.75
N SER A 136 -24.87 -6.26 8.25
CA SER A 136 -24.99 -7.67 8.59
C SER A 136 -23.71 -8.39 8.17
N ILE A 137 -23.34 -9.46 8.85
CA ILE A 137 -22.17 -10.30 8.45
C ILE A 137 -22.28 -10.69 6.97
N GLU A 138 -23.48 -10.96 6.49
CA GLU A 138 -23.75 -11.27 5.09
C GLU A 138 -23.40 -10.12 4.15
N SER A 139 -23.80 -8.87 4.47
CA SER A 139 -23.46 -7.71 3.64
C SER A 139 -21.96 -7.43 3.62
N VAL A 140 -21.27 -7.60 4.74
CA VAL A 140 -19.79 -7.49 4.80
C VAL A 140 -19.12 -8.53 3.92
N LEU A 141 -19.55 -9.79 3.97
CA LEU A 141 -19.00 -10.86 3.15
C LEU A 141 -19.25 -10.63 1.66
N ILE A 142 -20.45 -10.19 1.30
CA ILE A 142 -20.82 -9.89 -0.09
C ILE A 142 -19.98 -8.71 -0.60
N THR A 143 -19.93 -7.60 0.13
CA THR A 143 -19.17 -6.39 -0.29
C THR A 143 -17.67 -6.69 -0.40
N THR A 144 -17.10 -7.39 0.58
CA THR A 144 -15.69 -7.81 0.54
C THR A 144 -15.43 -8.74 -0.65
N GLY A 145 -16.31 -9.71 -0.88
CA GLY A 145 -16.21 -10.63 -2.02
C GLY A 145 -16.30 -9.90 -3.36
N GLN A 146 -17.23 -8.96 -3.51
CA GLN A 146 -17.38 -8.13 -4.71
C GLN A 146 -16.14 -7.26 -4.95
N SER A 147 -15.64 -6.58 -3.93
CA SER A 147 -14.43 -5.77 -4.01
C SER A 147 -13.22 -6.59 -4.46
N PHE A 148 -13.07 -7.79 -3.91
CA PHE A 148 -12.01 -8.71 -4.28
C PHE A 148 -12.16 -9.21 -5.72
N ILE A 149 -13.36 -9.55 -6.16
CA ILE A 149 -13.65 -9.97 -7.55
C ILE A 149 -13.35 -8.83 -8.52
N PHE A 150 -13.84 -7.62 -8.26
CA PHE A 150 -13.56 -6.46 -9.12
C PHE A 150 -12.07 -6.16 -9.18
N TRP A 151 -11.36 -6.25 -8.05
CA TRP A 151 -9.92 -6.08 -8.03
C TRP A 151 -9.20 -7.10 -8.91
N ILE A 152 -9.56 -8.39 -8.82
CA ILE A 152 -9.00 -9.44 -9.70
C ILE A 152 -9.31 -9.15 -11.16
N LEU A 153 -10.54 -8.74 -11.50
CA LEU A 153 -10.92 -8.41 -12.87
C LEU A 153 -10.10 -7.24 -13.42
N ILE A 154 -9.90 -6.18 -12.62
CA ILE A 154 -9.04 -5.04 -12.99
C ILE A 154 -7.60 -5.49 -13.20
N LEU A 155 -7.06 -6.32 -12.31
CA LEU A 155 -5.72 -6.88 -12.43
C LEU A 155 -5.56 -7.72 -13.70
N LEU A 156 -6.51 -8.61 -13.98
CA LEU A 156 -6.51 -9.42 -15.21
C LEU A 156 -6.60 -8.54 -16.45
N GLY A 157 -7.48 -7.54 -16.45
CA GLY A 157 -7.58 -6.55 -17.52
C GLY A 157 -6.26 -5.80 -17.74
N ALA A 158 -5.64 -5.35 -16.65
CA ALA A 158 -4.35 -4.68 -16.70
C ALA A 158 -3.24 -5.59 -17.25
N VAL A 159 -3.19 -6.84 -16.83
CA VAL A 159 -2.12 -7.78 -17.24
C VAL A 159 -2.30 -8.29 -18.67
N PHE A 160 -3.53 -8.59 -19.11
CA PHE A 160 -3.77 -9.25 -20.39
C PHE A 160 -4.23 -8.31 -21.51
N VAL A 161 -4.92 -7.21 -21.18
CA VAL A 161 -5.48 -6.28 -22.17
C VAL A 161 -4.60 -5.06 -22.36
N LEU A 162 -4.16 -4.41 -21.26
CA LEU A 162 -3.39 -3.16 -21.32
C LEU A 162 -2.11 -3.28 -22.16
N PRO A 163 -1.26 -4.32 -22.06
CA PRO A 163 -0.06 -4.45 -22.90
C PRO A 163 -0.36 -4.51 -24.40
N LYS A 164 -1.50 -5.10 -24.79
CA LYS A 164 -1.93 -5.18 -26.20
C LYS A 164 -2.34 -3.80 -26.74
N ILE A 165 -3.12 -3.05 -25.96
CA ILE A 165 -3.53 -1.68 -26.29
C ILE A 165 -2.28 -0.80 -26.47
N VAL A 166 -1.38 -0.83 -25.49
CA VAL A 166 -0.15 -0.04 -25.48
C VAL A 166 0.77 -0.41 -26.65
N HIS A 167 0.88 -1.71 -26.99
CA HIS A 167 1.64 -2.17 -28.14
C HIS A 167 1.03 -1.65 -29.46
N GLY A 168 -0.29 -1.68 -29.59
CA GLY A 168 -1.00 -1.14 -30.76
C GLY A 168 -0.76 0.35 -30.96
N ILE A 169 -0.83 1.14 -29.87
CA ILE A 169 -0.55 2.58 -29.88
C ILE A 169 0.92 2.86 -30.26
N ALA A 170 1.86 2.08 -29.71
CA ALA A 170 3.28 2.25 -29.97
C ALA A 170 3.68 1.92 -31.42
N LEU A 171 2.96 1.05 -32.09
CA LEU A 171 3.18 0.70 -33.50
C LEU A 171 2.59 1.73 -34.46
N ALA A 172 1.57 2.49 -34.05
CA ALA A 172 0.82 3.39 -34.92
C ALA A 172 1.55 4.71 -35.25
N LYS A 173 2.70 5.04 -34.63
CA LYS A 173 3.39 6.32 -34.80
C LYS A 173 4.87 6.19 -35.14
N PRO A 174 5.33 6.77 -36.29
CA PRO A 174 6.66 6.52 -36.83
C PRO A 174 7.75 7.51 -36.43
N THR A 175 7.49 8.71 -35.85
CA THR A 175 8.53 9.72 -35.59
C THR A 175 9.14 9.68 -34.20
N SER A 176 10.43 10.10 -34.07
CA SER A 176 11.18 9.98 -32.81
C SER A 176 10.67 10.92 -31.68
N LEU A 177 10.18 12.09 -32.03
CA LEU A 177 9.58 13.05 -31.07
C LEU A 177 8.19 12.61 -30.59
N GLU A 178 7.37 12.08 -31.50
CA GLU A 178 6.06 11.51 -31.16
C GLU A 178 6.19 10.27 -30.29
N ARG A 179 7.27 9.47 -30.45
CA ARG A 179 7.54 8.30 -29.58
C ARG A 179 7.77 8.69 -28.12
N ARG A 180 8.42 9.83 -27.84
CA ARG A 180 8.70 10.26 -26.45
C ARG A 180 7.42 10.70 -25.74
N GLY A 181 6.60 11.54 -26.37
CA GLY A 181 5.29 11.97 -25.85
C GLY A 181 4.29 10.80 -25.72
N THR A 182 4.32 9.85 -26.67
CA THR A 182 3.45 8.68 -26.63
C THR A 182 3.73 7.77 -25.42
N LYS A 183 5.01 7.60 -25.03
CA LYS A 183 5.37 6.80 -23.84
C LYS A 183 4.85 7.42 -22.55
N GLN A 184 5.03 8.73 -22.41
CA GLN A 184 4.56 9.50 -21.27
C GLN A 184 3.04 9.48 -21.16
N ALA A 185 2.36 9.76 -22.28
CA ALA A 185 0.90 9.71 -22.36
C ALA A 185 0.36 8.30 -22.07
N THR A 186 1.04 7.26 -22.55
CA THR A 186 0.67 5.87 -22.26
C THR A 186 0.82 5.55 -20.78
N ALA A 187 1.94 5.96 -20.15
CA ALA A 187 2.18 5.74 -18.74
C ALA A 187 1.09 6.39 -17.87
N LEU A 188 0.88 7.71 -18.05
CA LEU A 188 -0.10 8.45 -17.28
C LEU A 188 -1.54 8.05 -17.63
N GLY A 189 -1.84 7.86 -18.92
CA GLY A 189 -3.15 7.39 -19.38
C GLY A 189 -3.51 6.01 -18.82
N SER A 190 -2.54 5.10 -18.70
CA SER A 190 -2.75 3.80 -18.05
C SER A 190 -2.97 3.94 -16.55
N ALA A 191 -2.14 4.73 -15.86
CA ALA A 191 -2.24 4.93 -14.42
C ALA A 191 -3.61 5.53 -14.04
N PHE A 192 -3.95 6.68 -14.65
CA PHE A 192 -5.20 7.38 -14.33
C PHE A 192 -6.44 6.71 -14.96
N GLY A 193 -6.30 6.07 -16.12
CA GLY A 193 -7.40 5.33 -16.75
C GLY A 193 -7.84 4.13 -15.89
N PHE A 194 -6.91 3.33 -15.40
CA PHE A 194 -7.23 2.22 -14.50
C PHE A 194 -7.64 2.70 -13.11
N ALA A 195 -7.10 3.83 -12.63
CA ALA A 195 -7.57 4.48 -11.41
C ALA A 195 -9.05 4.89 -11.54
N ALA A 196 -9.44 5.47 -12.68
CA ALA A 196 -10.82 5.83 -12.97
C ALA A 196 -11.74 4.59 -13.09
N ILE A 197 -11.28 3.51 -13.74
CA ILE A 197 -12.03 2.25 -13.81
C ILE A 197 -12.26 1.68 -12.40
N ALA A 198 -11.22 1.67 -11.54
CA ALA A 198 -11.36 1.21 -10.16
C ALA A 198 -12.37 2.05 -9.40
N SER A 199 -12.29 3.37 -9.51
CA SER A 199 -13.25 4.29 -8.90
C SER A 199 -14.70 4.05 -9.37
N ALA A 200 -14.89 3.80 -10.66
CA ALA A 200 -16.21 3.55 -11.25
C ALA A 200 -16.90 2.28 -10.70
N VAL A 201 -16.12 1.30 -10.22
CA VAL A 201 -16.66 0.08 -9.60
C VAL A 201 -16.62 0.12 -8.07
N GLY A 202 -16.39 1.30 -7.47
CA GLY A 202 -16.41 1.49 -6.02
C GLY A 202 -15.11 1.08 -5.31
N LEU A 203 -14.01 0.85 -6.07
CA LEU A 203 -12.70 0.59 -5.48
C LEU A 203 -11.88 1.88 -5.37
N ASN A 204 -10.89 1.88 -4.47
CA ASN A 204 -9.97 3.01 -4.40
C ASN A 204 -9.19 3.17 -5.73
N PRO A 205 -9.08 4.38 -6.30
CA PRO A 205 -8.34 4.65 -7.54
C PRO A 205 -6.91 4.09 -7.57
N ILE A 206 -6.23 4.13 -6.43
CA ILE A 206 -4.84 3.69 -6.26
C ILE A 206 -4.65 2.21 -6.59
N VAL A 207 -5.65 1.40 -6.31
CA VAL A 207 -5.67 -0.06 -6.59
C VAL A 207 -5.64 -0.31 -8.10
N GLY A 208 -6.40 0.46 -8.87
CA GLY A 208 -6.38 0.39 -10.32
C GLY A 208 -5.03 0.83 -10.91
N ALA A 209 -4.44 1.88 -10.36
CA ALA A 209 -3.12 2.35 -10.77
C ALA A 209 -2.02 1.28 -10.53
N PHE A 210 -2.02 0.63 -9.37
CA PHE A 210 -1.11 -0.47 -9.08
C PHE A 210 -1.27 -1.63 -10.07
N ALA A 211 -2.51 -2.05 -10.35
CA ALA A 211 -2.79 -3.09 -11.34
C ALA A 211 -2.28 -2.72 -12.74
N ALA A 212 -2.47 -1.46 -13.19
CA ALA A 212 -1.95 -0.96 -14.45
C ALA A 212 -0.42 -1.00 -14.50
N GLY A 213 0.25 -0.65 -13.40
CA GLY A 213 1.70 -0.76 -13.24
C GLY A 213 2.18 -2.20 -13.45
N MET A 214 1.56 -3.16 -12.77
CA MET A 214 1.86 -4.59 -12.94
C MET A 214 1.62 -5.07 -14.38
N GLY A 215 0.54 -4.60 -15.02
CA GLY A 215 0.25 -4.92 -16.43
C GLY A 215 1.33 -4.43 -17.38
N LEU A 216 1.88 -3.26 -17.17
CA LEU A 216 2.94 -2.69 -18.00
C LEU A 216 4.33 -3.20 -17.64
N ALA A 217 4.58 -3.67 -16.43
CA ALA A 217 5.89 -4.16 -15.96
C ALA A 217 6.49 -5.22 -16.89
N GLY A 218 5.69 -6.15 -17.38
CA GLY A 218 6.10 -7.21 -18.31
C GLY A 218 6.07 -6.83 -19.80
N SER A 219 5.66 -5.61 -20.15
CA SER A 219 5.54 -5.14 -21.53
C SER A 219 6.89 -4.68 -22.09
N LYS A 220 7.01 -4.61 -23.43
CA LYS A 220 8.18 -4.06 -24.12
C LYS A 220 8.48 -2.60 -23.77
N LEU A 221 7.49 -1.84 -23.33
CA LEU A 221 7.61 -0.45 -22.91
C LEU A 221 7.84 -0.30 -21.40
N GLY A 222 7.73 -1.39 -20.63
CA GLY A 222 7.80 -1.35 -19.16
C GLY A 222 9.06 -0.68 -18.63
N GLY A 223 10.24 -0.92 -19.23
CA GLY A 223 11.49 -0.26 -18.83
C GLY A 223 11.46 1.25 -19.04
N GLN A 224 10.93 1.70 -20.19
CA GLN A 224 10.87 3.13 -20.52
C GLN A 224 9.80 3.88 -19.72
N VAL A 225 8.68 3.21 -19.42
CA VAL A 225 7.65 3.75 -18.54
C VAL A 225 8.19 3.87 -17.12
N ARG A 226 8.96 2.87 -16.65
CA ARG A 226 9.59 2.90 -15.32
C ARG A 226 10.58 4.05 -15.17
N GLU A 227 11.41 4.29 -16.20
CA GLU A 227 12.35 5.40 -16.23
C GLU A 227 11.64 6.75 -16.10
N PHE A 228 10.61 6.99 -16.94
CA PHE A 228 9.82 8.23 -16.90
C PHE A 228 9.11 8.41 -15.54
N ILE A 229 8.48 7.37 -15.01
CA ILE A 229 7.80 7.43 -13.72
C ILE A 229 8.81 7.62 -12.58
N GLY A 230 10.04 7.06 -12.71
CA GLY A 230 11.12 7.30 -11.79
C GLY A 230 11.52 8.79 -11.70
N GLU A 231 11.66 9.47 -12.86
CA GLU A 231 11.88 10.91 -12.91
C GLU A 231 10.74 11.70 -12.26
N LEU A 232 9.49 11.33 -12.54
CA LEU A 232 8.31 12.00 -12.00
C LEU A 232 8.21 11.83 -10.47
N LYS A 233 8.60 10.69 -9.95
CA LYS A 233 8.63 10.40 -8.50
C LYS A 233 9.53 11.35 -7.71
N VAL A 234 10.58 11.88 -8.30
CA VAL A 234 11.48 12.84 -7.63
C VAL A 234 10.71 14.07 -7.13
N ILE A 235 9.64 14.44 -7.84
CA ILE A 235 8.77 15.57 -7.48
C ILE A 235 7.57 15.09 -6.65
N VAL A 236 6.95 14.01 -7.09
CA VAL A 236 5.66 13.54 -6.56
C VAL A 236 5.79 12.94 -5.15
N VAL A 237 6.87 12.22 -4.86
CA VAL A 237 7.07 11.58 -3.55
C VAL A 237 7.26 12.61 -2.43
N PRO A 238 8.14 13.62 -2.56
CA PRO A 238 8.25 14.67 -1.55
C PRO A 238 6.94 15.43 -1.34
N LEU A 239 6.22 15.74 -2.44
CA LEU A 239 4.91 16.39 -2.36
C LEU A 239 3.89 15.56 -1.57
N PHE A 240 3.81 14.27 -1.86
CA PHE A 240 2.94 13.33 -1.16
C PHE A 240 3.20 13.31 0.35
N PHE A 241 4.47 13.14 0.75
CA PHE A 241 4.84 13.12 2.16
C PHE A 241 4.70 14.48 2.85
N ALA A 242 4.94 15.58 2.13
CA ALA A 242 4.73 16.92 2.67
C ALA A 242 3.25 17.16 3.01
N ILE A 243 2.32 16.73 2.13
CA ILE A 243 0.89 16.84 2.38
C ILE A 243 0.45 15.93 3.53
N ILE A 244 0.96 14.69 3.62
CA ILE A 244 0.72 13.80 4.77
C ILE A 244 1.20 14.43 6.06
N GLY A 245 2.42 14.98 6.07
CA GLY A 245 2.96 15.66 7.24
C GLY A 245 2.15 16.89 7.64
N ALA A 246 1.62 17.63 6.67
CA ALA A 246 0.77 18.80 6.92
C ALA A 246 -0.61 18.43 7.51
N GLN A 247 -1.08 17.19 7.32
CA GLN A 247 -2.30 16.68 7.94
C GLN A 247 -2.13 16.37 9.43
N VAL A 248 -0.88 16.29 9.93
CA VAL A 248 -0.61 16.04 11.34
C VAL A 248 -0.74 17.35 12.12
N ASP A 249 -1.77 17.45 12.96
CA ASP A 249 -1.88 18.58 13.90
C ASP A 249 -1.01 18.35 15.14
N LEU A 250 0.16 18.98 15.15
CA LEU A 250 1.10 18.89 16.28
C LEU A 250 0.53 19.44 17.60
N ARG A 251 -0.53 20.26 17.55
CA ARG A 251 -1.21 20.76 18.76
C ARG A 251 -1.96 19.67 19.49
N GLN A 252 -2.42 18.67 18.74
CA GLN A 252 -3.14 17.52 19.29
C GLN A 252 -2.22 16.42 19.83
N ILE A 253 -0.88 16.56 19.72
CA ILE A 253 0.05 15.58 20.30
C ILE A 253 -0.17 15.45 21.82
N SER A 254 -0.57 16.52 22.50
CA SER A 254 -0.92 16.47 23.93
C SER A 254 -2.18 15.63 24.22
N GLU A 255 -3.07 15.47 23.25
CA GLU A 255 -4.29 14.66 23.34
C GLU A 255 -4.07 13.19 22.93
N VAL A 256 -2.92 12.91 22.31
CA VAL A 256 -2.56 11.56 21.88
C VAL A 256 -2.26 10.70 23.10
N ASN A 257 -2.99 9.60 23.24
CA ASN A 257 -2.75 8.64 24.31
C ASN A 257 -1.44 7.87 24.02
N ILE A 258 -0.36 8.24 24.71
CA ILE A 258 0.95 7.64 24.54
C ILE A 258 0.96 6.12 24.80
N ILE A 259 0.12 5.65 25.73
CA ILE A 259 -0.02 4.23 26.01
C ILE A 259 -0.60 3.51 24.78
N PHE A 260 -1.57 4.13 24.12
CA PHE A 260 -2.15 3.61 22.89
C PHE A 260 -1.11 3.60 21.76
N VAL A 261 -0.36 4.69 21.55
CA VAL A 261 0.73 4.75 20.54
C VAL A 261 1.73 3.62 20.74
N LEU A 262 2.24 3.45 21.97
CA LEU A 262 3.20 2.42 22.29
C LEU A 262 2.61 1.02 22.11
N SER A 263 1.36 0.81 22.52
CA SER A 263 0.67 -0.48 22.37
C SER A 263 0.49 -0.84 20.90
N ILE A 264 0.03 0.11 20.07
CA ILE A 264 -0.12 -0.10 18.62
C ILE A 264 1.24 -0.31 17.95
N LEU A 265 2.28 0.41 18.35
CA LEU A 265 3.63 0.22 17.82
C LEU A 265 4.17 -1.19 18.14
N VAL A 266 4.00 -1.66 19.37
CA VAL A 266 4.36 -3.03 19.77
C VAL A 266 3.56 -4.05 18.95
N VAL A 267 2.25 -3.86 18.81
CA VAL A 267 1.40 -4.72 17.98
C VAL A 267 1.82 -4.67 16.51
N ALA A 268 2.14 -3.50 15.97
CA ALA A 268 2.63 -3.33 14.61
C ALA A 268 3.89 -4.17 14.34
N VAL A 269 4.85 -4.15 15.26
CA VAL A 269 6.11 -4.92 15.16
C VAL A 269 5.84 -6.41 15.35
N LEU A 270 5.21 -6.80 16.47
CA LEU A 270 5.01 -8.19 16.81
C LEU A 270 4.11 -8.92 15.83
N SER A 271 3.07 -8.27 15.32
CA SER A 271 2.14 -8.88 14.37
C SER A 271 2.82 -9.32 13.06
N LYS A 272 3.80 -8.57 12.57
CA LYS A 272 4.58 -8.95 11.38
C LYS A 272 5.62 -10.04 11.71
N ILE A 273 6.29 -9.93 12.84
CA ILE A 273 7.24 -10.96 13.28
C ILE A 273 6.51 -12.31 13.44
N LEU A 274 5.35 -12.33 14.07
CA LEU A 274 4.56 -13.53 14.25
C LEU A 274 3.87 -13.97 12.97
N GLY A 275 3.19 -13.06 12.29
CA GLY A 275 2.40 -13.33 11.08
C GLY A 275 3.23 -13.79 9.88
N CYS A 276 4.44 -13.28 9.70
CA CYS A 276 5.36 -13.72 8.66
C CYS A 276 6.39 -14.73 9.18
N GLY A 277 6.95 -14.49 10.36
CA GLY A 277 8.05 -15.28 10.90
C GLY A 277 7.68 -16.70 11.28
N ILE A 278 6.50 -16.93 11.88
CA ILE A 278 6.05 -18.27 12.25
C ILE A 278 5.76 -19.11 11.00
N PRO A 279 4.92 -18.69 10.04
CA PRO A 279 4.70 -19.45 8.81
C PRO A 279 6.00 -19.71 8.04
N ALA A 280 6.86 -18.70 7.94
CA ALA A 280 8.15 -18.84 7.27
C ALA A 280 9.05 -19.87 8.00
N SER A 281 9.08 -19.88 9.33
CA SER A 281 9.84 -20.85 10.12
C SER A 281 9.38 -22.28 9.87
N ILE A 282 8.07 -22.49 9.78
CA ILE A 282 7.47 -23.80 9.50
C ILE A 282 7.79 -24.24 8.06
N LEU A 283 7.53 -23.36 7.09
CA LEU A 283 7.69 -23.67 5.66
C LEU A 283 9.16 -23.87 5.24
N LEU A 284 10.08 -23.20 5.92
CA LEU A 284 11.52 -23.31 5.67
C LEU A 284 12.20 -24.35 6.57
N LYS A 285 11.48 -24.90 7.55
CA LYS A 285 12.01 -25.80 8.59
C LYS A 285 13.25 -25.20 9.29
N ASN A 286 13.26 -23.89 9.48
CA ASN A 286 14.37 -23.14 10.07
C ASN A 286 13.86 -21.88 10.76
N LYS A 287 13.91 -21.86 12.10
CA LYS A 287 13.40 -20.75 12.92
C LYS A 287 14.13 -19.43 12.63
N THR A 288 15.48 -19.47 12.58
CA THR A 288 16.29 -18.28 12.34
C THR A 288 15.95 -17.60 11.00
N LYS A 289 15.84 -18.40 9.92
CA LYS A 289 15.49 -17.90 8.59
C LYS A 289 14.06 -17.34 8.55
N GLY A 290 13.14 -18.04 9.23
CA GLY A 290 11.75 -17.60 9.30
C GLY A 290 11.60 -16.26 10.02
N PHE A 291 12.21 -16.10 11.19
CA PHE A 291 12.16 -14.84 11.93
C PHE A 291 12.86 -13.69 11.21
N ARG A 292 13.96 -13.93 10.47
CA ARG A 292 14.58 -12.91 9.61
C ARG A 292 13.59 -12.38 8.57
N ILE A 293 12.75 -13.23 7.97
CA ILE A 293 11.67 -12.80 7.08
C ILE A 293 10.66 -11.94 7.86
N GLY A 294 10.27 -12.36 9.06
CA GLY A 294 9.37 -11.58 9.91
C GLY A 294 9.91 -10.18 10.23
N TYR A 295 11.18 -10.07 10.60
CA TYR A 295 11.84 -8.78 10.86
C TYR A 295 11.87 -7.88 9.62
N GLY A 296 12.21 -8.44 8.46
CA GLY A 296 12.25 -7.68 7.21
C GLY A 296 10.87 -7.21 6.71
N MET A 297 9.77 -7.69 7.30
CA MET A 297 8.40 -7.29 6.95
C MET A 297 7.81 -6.24 7.92
N ILE A 298 8.58 -5.73 8.90
CA ILE A 298 8.09 -4.81 9.92
C ILE A 298 7.75 -3.43 9.36
N ALA A 299 8.57 -2.90 8.44
CA ALA A 299 8.43 -1.54 7.95
C ALA A 299 7.05 -1.30 7.32
N ARG A 300 6.41 -0.19 7.70
CA ARG A 300 5.20 0.33 7.05
C ARG A 300 5.60 1.46 6.11
N GLY A 301 4.84 1.65 5.05
CA GLY A 301 5.16 2.66 4.05
C GLY A 301 3.95 3.35 3.45
N GLU A 302 4.04 3.65 2.17
CA GLU A 302 3.10 4.46 1.42
C GLU A 302 1.64 3.98 1.51
N ILE A 303 1.40 2.67 1.44
CA ILE A 303 0.03 2.11 1.52
C ILE A 303 -0.59 2.39 2.90
N ALA A 304 0.20 2.27 3.98
CA ALA A 304 -0.27 2.56 5.33
C ALA A 304 -0.64 4.04 5.49
N PHE A 305 0.20 4.96 4.99
CA PHE A 305 -0.09 6.40 5.00
C PHE A 305 -1.33 6.74 4.17
N ILE A 306 -1.48 6.13 2.99
CA ILE A 306 -2.65 6.31 2.14
C ILE A 306 -3.91 5.82 2.86
N THR A 307 -3.87 4.64 3.48
CA THR A 307 -5.00 4.07 4.19
C THR A 307 -5.43 4.95 5.36
N ALA A 308 -4.46 5.44 6.16
CA ALA A 308 -4.72 6.37 7.25
C ALA A 308 -5.30 7.70 6.74
N GLY A 309 -4.72 8.26 5.68
CA GLY A 309 -5.17 9.51 5.06
C GLY A 309 -6.59 9.43 4.49
N ILE A 310 -6.94 8.31 3.85
CA ILE A 310 -8.32 8.07 3.41
C ILE A 310 -9.27 8.06 4.60
N GLY A 311 -8.89 7.40 5.70
CA GLY A 311 -9.68 7.38 6.93
C GLY A 311 -9.91 8.77 7.50
N LEU A 312 -8.89 9.64 7.47
CA LEU A 312 -8.98 11.03 7.92
C LEU A 312 -9.91 11.85 7.00
N VAL A 313 -9.63 11.84 5.69
CA VAL A 313 -10.40 12.63 4.71
C VAL A 313 -11.86 12.20 4.64
N SER A 314 -12.15 10.92 4.88
CA SER A 314 -13.53 10.41 4.95
C SER A 314 -14.23 10.76 6.27
N GLY A 315 -13.57 11.45 7.21
CA GLY A 315 -14.13 11.81 8.51
C GLY A 315 -14.33 10.63 9.47
N ILE A 316 -13.72 9.47 9.18
CA ILE A 316 -13.84 8.26 10.01
C ILE A 316 -12.82 8.27 11.14
N LEU A 317 -11.57 8.63 10.81
CA LEU A 317 -10.52 8.76 11.80
C LEU A 317 -10.51 10.17 12.39
N PRO A 318 -10.60 10.31 13.72
CA PRO A 318 -10.27 11.55 14.39
C PRO A 318 -8.79 11.94 14.14
N ASP A 319 -8.49 13.24 14.15
CA ASP A 319 -7.12 13.75 13.94
C ASP A 319 -6.10 13.16 14.92
N SER A 320 -6.50 12.93 16.18
CA SER A 320 -5.64 12.31 17.20
C SER A 320 -5.28 10.86 16.87
N ILE A 321 -6.20 10.10 16.28
CA ILE A 321 -5.94 8.72 15.86
C ILE A 321 -5.10 8.70 14.58
N TYR A 322 -5.37 9.59 13.63
CA TYR A 322 -4.53 9.77 12.45
C TYR A 322 -3.08 10.08 12.86
N THR A 323 -2.89 11.05 13.75
CA THR A 323 -1.57 11.42 14.30
C THR A 323 -0.90 10.21 14.97
N THR A 324 -1.65 9.44 15.76
CA THR A 324 -1.17 8.18 16.36
C THR A 324 -0.65 7.21 15.29
N LEU A 325 -1.43 6.99 14.24
CA LEU A 325 -1.05 6.07 13.16
C LEU A 325 0.19 6.54 12.41
N VAL A 326 0.29 7.84 12.12
CA VAL A 326 1.49 8.43 11.49
C VAL A 326 2.73 8.19 12.37
N LEU A 327 2.64 8.43 13.68
CA LEU A 327 3.74 8.18 14.60
C LEU A 327 4.13 6.69 14.64
N VAL A 328 3.16 5.80 14.61
CA VAL A 328 3.40 4.34 14.58
C VAL A 328 4.06 3.93 13.28
N ILE A 329 3.60 4.42 12.13
CA ILE A 329 4.20 4.13 10.83
C ILE A 329 5.66 4.58 10.82
N LEU A 330 5.94 5.83 11.21
CA LEU A 330 7.30 6.36 11.31
C LEU A 330 8.16 5.55 12.29
N GLY A 331 7.59 5.18 13.45
CA GLY A 331 8.25 4.31 14.42
C GLY A 331 8.67 2.96 13.81
N THR A 332 7.83 2.33 13.00
CA THR A 332 8.16 1.06 12.34
C THR A 332 9.28 1.23 11.30
N ILE A 333 9.32 2.38 10.59
CA ILE A 333 10.38 2.68 9.62
C ILE A 333 11.74 2.80 10.32
N VAL A 334 11.77 3.43 11.50
CA VAL A 334 13.01 3.57 12.30
C VAL A 334 13.43 2.24 12.93
N ILE A 335 12.48 1.44 13.41
CA ILE A 335 12.76 0.17 14.09
C ILE A 335 13.22 -0.92 13.10
N ALA A 336 12.67 -0.96 11.90
CA ALA A 336 12.93 -2.03 10.94
C ALA A 336 14.42 -2.25 10.60
N PRO A 337 15.26 -1.23 10.33
CA PRO A 337 16.67 -1.43 10.05
C PRO A 337 17.51 -1.79 11.29
N ILE A 338 16.99 -1.61 12.51
CA ILE A 338 17.70 -1.90 13.77
C ILE A 338 17.58 -3.39 14.12
N LEU A 339 16.48 -4.05 13.74
CA LEU A 339 16.17 -5.45 14.05
C LEU A 339 16.64 -6.39 12.94
#